data_0c0da57308d825025bd4cd1eb7667833
#
_entry.id   0c0da57308d825025bd4cd1eb7667833
#
_cell.length_a   1.000
_cell.length_b   1.000
_cell.length_c   1.000
_cell.angle_alpha   90.00
_cell.angle_beta   90.00
_cell.angle_gamma   90.00
#
_symmetry.space_group_name_H-M   'P 1'
#
loop_
_entity.id
_entity.type
_entity.pdbx_description
1 polymer ?
#
loop_
_entity_poly.entity_id
_entity_poly.type
_entity_poly.pdbx_seq_one_letter_code
_entity_poly.pdbx_strand_id
1 'polypeptide(L)'
;VISQFKAEERIFIRYIWQENGGKHRAINRGVQEAAGELFFTVDSDDYLADNALEHIRHYYRTIEGDASFAGVCGPKHHFDGQRIGGAIPYDTLDCSSLEFRYKHKIKGDMAEVFRTKVLKQYPFPDYPGEKFCTEAVVYFKISETYRLRHFFKPIYFAEYRPDGLTASVRSIHRQ
;
A
#
# COMPACT_ATOMS: atom_id res chain seq x y z
N VAL A 1 17.42 -14.31 7.91
CA VAL A 1 16.50 -13.21 8.32
C VAL A 1 15.17 -13.79 8.78
N ILE A 2 14.35 -14.43 7.92
CA ILE A 2 13.01 -14.94 8.29
C ILE A 2 13.06 -15.97 9.44
N SER A 3 14.05 -16.87 9.43
CA SER A 3 14.24 -17.86 10.50
C SER A 3 14.51 -17.21 11.86
N GLN A 4 15.24 -16.09 11.87
CA GLN A 4 15.52 -15.30 13.07
C GLN A 4 14.23 -14.69 13.63
N PHE A 5 13.43 -14.00 12.80
CA PHE A 5 12.17 -13.41 13.24
C PHE A 5 11.15 -14.44 13.72
N LYS A 6 11.14 -15.65 13.11
CA LYS A 6 10.31 -16.76 13.60
C LYS A 6 10.72 -17.24 14.98
N ALA A 7 12.04 -17.23 15.28
CA ALA A 7 12.55 -17.64 16.59
C ALA A 7 12.24 -16.63 17.72
N GLU A 8 11.99 -15.37 17.39
CA GLU A 8 11.62 -14.35 18.36
C GLU A 8 10.18 -14.44 18.87
N GLU A 9 9.30 -15.20 18.18
CA GLU A 9 7.88 -15.44 18.50
C GLU A 9 7.03 -14.18 18.83
N ARG A 10 7.51 -13.00 18.43
CA ARG A 10 6.82 -11.73 18.69
C ARG A 10 5.62 -11.49 17.78
N ILE A 11 5.67 -12.07 16.58
CA ILE A 11 4.60 -11.99 15.57
C ILE A 11 4.47 -13.35 14.87
N PHE A 12 3.26 -13.66 14.40
CA PHE A 12 3.06 -14.85 13.59
C PHE A 12 3.57 -14.60 12.16
N ILE A 13 4.55 -15.39 11.71
CA ILE A 13 5.16 -15.30 10.38
C ILE A 13 4.79 -16.52 9.54
N ARG A 14 4.06 -16.31 8.47
CA ARG A 14 3.80 -17.30 7.44
C ARG A 14 4.67 -17.00 6.22
N TYR A 15 5.67 -17.82 5.97
CA TYR A 15 6.54 -17.70 4.79
C TYR A 15 5.98 -18.49 3.63
N ILE A 16 5.84 -17.83 2.47
CA ILE A 16 5.38 -18.45 1.23
C ILE A 16 6.42 -18.16 0.15
N TRP A 17 7.02 -19.23 -0.38
CA TRP A 17 7.93 -19.11 -1.52
C TRP A 17 7.17 -19.32 -2.83
N GLN A 18 7.53 -18.55 -3.84
CA GLN A 18 7.08 -18.74 -5.22
C GLN A 18 8.15 -18.26 -6.21
N GLU A 19 8.11 -18.72 -7.45
CA GLU A 19 8.94 -18.18 -8.51
C GLU A 19 8.66 -16.70 -8.74
N ASN A 20 9.71 -15.95 -9.15
CA ASN A 20 9.57 -14.53 -9.45
C ASN A 20 8.71 -14.29 -10.69
N GLY A 21 7.47 -14.00 -10.47
CA GLY A 21 6.49 -13.61 -11.48
C GLY A 21 6.10 -12.13 -11.44
N GLY A 22 6.78 -11.32 -10.63
CA GLY A 22 6.48 -9.91 -10.40
C GLY A 22 5.69 -9.66 -9.12
N LYS A 23 5.77 -8.42 -8.60
CA LYS A 23 5.18 -7.99 -7.34
C LYS A 23 3.67 -8.23 -7.27
N HIS A 24 2.94 -7.95 -8.35
CA HIS A 24 1.48 -8.10 -8.43
C HIS A 24 1.01 -9.53 -8.16
N ARG A 25 1.74 -10.56 -8.66
CA ARG A 25 1.43 -11.97 -8.38
C ARG A 25 1.70 -12.34 -6.93
N ALA A 26 2.75 -11.78 -6.34
CA ALA A 26 3.04 -11.96 -4.92
C ALA A 26 1.95 -11.32 -4.03
N ILE A 27 1.47 -10.13 -4.40
CA ILE A 27 0.35 -9.47 -3.70
C ILE A 27 -0.92 -10.32 -3.83
N ASN A 28 -1.29 -10.78 -5.03
CA ASN A 28 -2.46 -11.64 -5.23
C ASN A 28 -2.39 -12.88 -4.34
N ARG A 29 -1.23 -13.55 -4.30
CA ARG A 29 -1.03 -14.71 -3.43
C ARG A 29 -1.17 -14.34 -1.96
N GLY A 30 -0.56 -13.25 -1.53
CA GLY A 30 -0.67 -12.75 -0.15
C GLY A 30 -2.11 -12.45 0.25
N VAL A 31 -2.87 -11.80 -0.63
CA VAL A 31 -4.29 -11.47 -0.41
C VAL A 31 -5.15 -12.73 -0.28
N GLN A 32 -4.92 -13.75 -1.10
CA GLN A 32 -5.64 -15.03 -1.02
C GLN A 32 -5.41 -15.73 0.33
N GLU A 33 -4.16 -15.74 0.79
CA GLU A 33 -3.73 -16.39 2.03
C GLU A 33 -4.04 -15.56 3.30
N ALA A 34 -4.39 -14.28 3.14
CA ALA A 34 -4.64 -13.39 4.26
C ALA A 34 -5.95 -13.75 4.98
N ALA A 35 -5.84 -13.92 6.32
CA ALA A 35 -6.95 -14.13 7.23
C ALA A 35 -7.28 -12.88 8.07
N GLY A 36 -6.38 -11.88 8.10
CA GLY A 36 -6.58 -10.62 8.82
C GLY A 36 -7.64 -9.74 8.16
N GLU A 37 -8.26 -8.87 8.94
CA GLU A 37 -9.27 -7.93 8.46
C GLU A 37 -8.69 -6.90 7.50
N LEU A 38 -7.48 -6.43 7.79
CA LEU A 38 -6.74 -5.48 6.98
C LEU A 38 -5.55 -6.16 6.29
N PHE A 39 -5.26 -5.72 5.09
CA PHE A 39 -4.10 -6.13 4.31
C PHE A 39 -3.22 -4.91 4.03
N PHE A 40 -1.95 -5.00 4.40
CA PHE A 40 -0.98 -3.95 4.21
C PHE A 40 0.25 -4.51 3.52
N THR A 41 0.62 -3.95 2.36
CA THR A 41 1.83 -4.33 1.63
C THR A 41 3.01 -3.51 2.12
N VAL A 42 4.08 -4.19 2.53
CA VAL A 42 5.37 -3.57 2.89
C VAL A 42 6.45 -4.16 2.00
N ASP A 43 7.19 -3.32 1.30
CA ASP A 43 8.29 -3.73 0.44
C ASP A 43 9.50 -4.16 1.30
N SER A 44 10.32 -5.07 0.78
CA SER A 44 11.40 -5.70 1.56
C SER A 44 12.57 -4.77 1.87
N ASP A 45 12.67 -3.64 1.21
CA ASP A 45 13.67 -2.59 1.36
C ASP A 45 13.14 -1.33 2.08
N ASP A 46 11.89 -1.39 2.54
CA ASP A 46 11.21 -0.33 3.27
C ASP A 46 10.94 -0.74 4.74
N TYR A 47 10.52 0.21 5.57
CA TYR A 47 10.12 -0.08 6.95
C TYR A 47 8.93 0.77 7.42
N LEU A 48 8.26 0.30 8.47
CA LEU A 48 7.14 0.99 9.09
C LEU A 48 7.62 1.89 10.23
N ALA A 49 6.90 3.00 10.47
CA ALA A 49 7.07 3.77 11.69
C ALA A 49 6.73 2.92 12.93
N ASP A 50 7.38 3.16 14.06
CA ASP A 50 7.15 2.40 15.30
C ASP A 50 5.68 2.37 15.73
N ASN A 51 4.95 3.45 15.50
CA ASN A 51 3.53 3.61 15.82
C ASN A 51 2.59 3.44 14.61
N ALA A 52 3.08 2.89 13.49
CA ALA A 52 2.30 2.74 12.25
C ALA A 52 1.00 1.96 12.47
N LEU A 53 1.08 0.81 13.14
CA LEU A 53 -0.08 -0.05 13.39
C LEU A 53 -1.10 0.60 14.33
N GLU A 54 -0.65 1.42 15.29
CA GLU A 54 -1.53 2.20 16.18
C GLU A 54 -2.31 3.23 15.38
N HIS A 55 -1.65 3.98 14.48
CA HIS A 55 -2.30 4.95 13.61
C HIS A 55 -3.29 4.29 12.67
N ILE A 56 -2.89 3.20 11.99
CA ILE A 56 -3.77 2.43 11.12
C ILE A 56 -5.03 1.98 11.87
N ARG A 57 -4.85 1.37 13.03
CA ARG A 57 -5.96 0.89 13.86
C ARG A 57 -6.87 2.03 14.34
N HIS A 58 -6.28 3.16 14.77
CA HIS A 58 -7.02 4.33 15.24
C HIS A 58 -7.96 4.85 14.13
N TYR A 59 -7.41 5.14 12.96
CA TYR A 59 -8.21 5.68 11.85
C TYR A 59 -9.17 4.65 11.26
N TYR A 60 -8.80 3.38 11.21
CA TYR A 60 -9.69 2.33 10.73
C TYR A 60 -10.93 2.16 11.61
N ARG A 61 -10.79 2.19 12.93
CA ARG A 61 -11.93 2.11 13.86
C ARG A 61 -12.98 3.18 13.63
N THR A 62 -12.59 4.34 13.15
CA THR A 62 -13.53 5.46 12.87
C THR A 62 -14.37 5.24 11.61
N ILE A 63 -14.07 4.21 10.80
CA ILE A 63 -14.78 3.85 9.56
C ILE A 63 -15.21 2.38 9.53
N GLU A 64 -14.97 1.62 10.59
CA GLU A 64 -15.14 0.15 10.62
C GLU A 64 -16.55 -0.28 10.20
N GLY A 65 -17.58 0.41 10.68
CA GLY A 65 -18.99 0.15 10.35
C GLY A 65 -19.47 0.66 8.98
N ASP A 66 -18.65 1.47 8.29
CA ASP A 66 -19.07 2.08 7.01
C ASP A 66 -18.54 1.25 5.83
N ALA A 67 -19.45 0.58 5.12
CA ALA A 67 -19.13 -0.28 3.99
C ALA A 67 -18.65 0.50 2.75
N SER A 68 -18.82 1.82 2.69
CA SER A 68 -18.34 2.65 1.58
C SER A 68 -16.82 2.85 1.59
N PHE A 69 -16.12 2.47 2.68
CA PHE A 69 -14.68 2.54 2.78
C PHE A 69 -14.02 1.20 2.43
N ALA A 70 -13.02 1.25 1.54
CA ALA A 70 -12.14 0.13 1.27
C ALA A 70 -11.07 -0.07 2.36
N GLY A 71 -10.79 0.95 3.16
CA GLY A 71 -9.75 0.94 4.17
C GLY A 71 -9.25 2.34 4.52
N VAL A 72 -8.00 2.43 4.95
CA VAL A 72 -7.32 3.68 5.30
C VAL A 72 -6.04 3.85 4.49
N CYS A 73 -5.50 5.06 4.46
CA CYS A 73 -4.32 5.38 3.67
C CYS A 73 -3.46 6.42 4.41
N GLY A 74 -2.21 6.11 4.63
CA GLY A 74 -1.24 7.02 5.24
C GLY A 74 -0.15 7.45 4.26
N PRO A 75 0.65 8.50 4.59
CA PRO A 75 1.71 8.97 3.74
C PRO A 75 2.96 8.09 3.82
N LYS A 76 3.71 8.01 2.71
CA LYS A 76 5.10 7.54 2.72
C LYS A 76 6.05 8.72 2.96
N HIS A 77 7.13 8.43 3.67
CA HIS A 77 8.20 9.38 3.98
C HIS A 77 9.54 8.84 3.50
N HIS A 78 10.47 9.72 3.21
CA HIS A 78 11.88 9.38 3.05
C HIS A 78 12.50 9.00 4.39
N PHE A 79 13.65 8.33 4.36
CA PHE A 79 14.37 7.92 5.57
C PHE A 79 14.85 9.12 6.42
N ASP A 80 14.96 10.31 5.83
CA ASP A 80 15.23 11.56 6.53
C ASP A 80 13.99 12.17 7.23
N GLY A 81 12.82 11.51 7.11
CA GLY A 81 11.57 11.95 7.69
C GLY A 81 10.75 12.93 6.85
N GLN A 82 11.25 13.37 5.69
CA GLN A 82 10.48 14.25 4.80
C GLN A 82 9.37 13.44 4.09
N ARG A 83 8.17 14.02 4.01
CA ARG A 83 7.08 13.39 3.29
C ARG A 83 7.35 13.32 1.78
N ILE A 84 7.14 12.15 1.17
CA ILE A 84 7.19 11.98 -0.28
C ILE A 84 6.01 12.73 -0.91
N GLY A 85 6.29 13.73 -1.73
CA GLY A 85 5.28 14.54 -2.45
C GLY A 85 4.90 15.86 -1.79
N GLY A 86 5.60 16.29 -0.72
CA GLY A 86 5.45 17.60 -0.11
C GLY A 86 4.32 17.69 0.93
N ALA A 87 3.96 18.90 1.33
CA ALA A 87 2.97 19.14 2.39
C ALA A 87 1.54 18.81 1.96
N ILE A 88 0.70 18.47 2.94
CA ILE A 88 -0.72 18.23 2.78
C ILE A 88 -1.49 19.14 3.75
N PRO A 89 -2.53 19.84 3.28
CA PRO A 89 -3.26 20.83 4.07
C PRO A 89 -4.37 20.24 4.97
N TYR A 90 -4.45 18.92 5.10
CA TYR A 90 -5.51 18.24 5.85
C TYR A 90 -4.94 17.29 6.89
N ASP A 91 -5.62 17.14 8.02
CA ASP A 91 -5.31 16.09 9.01
C ASP A 91 -5.91 14.74 8.60
N THR A 92 -7.14 14.78 8.05
CA THR A 92 -7.83 13.64 7.46
C THR A 92 -8.59 14.07 6.22
N LEU A 93 -8.75 13.15 5.26
CA LEU A 93 -9.52 13.37 4.04
C LEU A 93 -10.18 12.07 3.58
N ASP A 94 -11.51 12.08 3.48
CA ASP A 94 -12.31 10.94 3.01
C ASP A 94 -12.63 11.12 1.52
N CYS A 95 -11.92 10.40 0.67
CA CYS A 95 -12.13 10.45 -0.78
C CYS A 95 -11.61 9.17 -1.46
N SER A 96 -11.98 8.97 -2.71
CA SER A 96 -11.38 7.90 -3.52
C SER A 96 -9.93 8.22 -3.89
N SER A 97 -9.14 7.21 -4.27
CA SER A 97 -7.76 7.43 -4.73
C SER A 97 -7.71 8.31 -5.99
N LEU A 98 -8.72 8.26 -6.85
CA LEU A 98 -8.84 9.14 -8.01
C LEU A 98 -9.08 10.59 -7.60
N GLU A 99 -10.03 10.84 -6.69
CA GLU A 99 -10.27 12.19 -6.18
C GLU A 99 -9.04 12.75 -5.47
N PHE A 100 -8.36 11.94 -4.67
CA PHE A 100 -7.11 12.30 -3.99
C PHE A 100 -6.07 12.84 -4.97
N ARG A 101 -5.87 12.16 -6.10
CA ARG A 101 -4.88 12.55 -7.11
C ARG A 101 -5.33 13.71 -7.99
N TYR A 102 -6.55 13.68 -8.49
CA TYR A 102 -6.99 14.57 -9.56
C TYR A 102 -7.80 15.76 -9.07
N LYS A 103 -8.67 15.59 -8.07
CA LYS A 103 -9.47 16.66 -7.48
C LYS A 103 -8.68 17.45 -6.42
N HIS A 104 -8.06 16.73 -5.47
CA HIS A 104 -7.29 17.34 -4.40
C HIS A 104 -5.82 17.61 -4.80
N LYS A 105 -5.36 17.07 -5.94
CA LYS A 105 -4.02 17.28 -6.52
C LYS A 105 -2.87 16.93 -5.57
N ILE A 106 -3.10 15.97 -4.66
CA ILE A 106 -2.11 15.55 -3.69
C ILE A 106 -1.11 14.61 -4.38
N LYS A 107 0.17 14.97 -4.31
CA LYS A 107 1.28 14.25 -4.92
C LYS A 107 1.97 13.31 -3.90
N GLY A 108 2.84 12.45 -4.42
CA GLY A 108 3.65 11.53 -3.63
C GLY A 108 3.00 10.18 -3.43
N ASP A 109 3.82 9.19 -3.08
CA ASP A 109 3.33 7.85 -2.84
C ASP A 109 2.67 7.76 -1.47
N MET A 110 1.66 6.94 -1.42
CA MET A 110 0.89 6.66 -0.23
C MET A 110 1.00 5.18 0.13
N ALA A 111 0.67 4.87 1.36
CA ALA A 111 0.64 3.52 1.90
C ALA A 111 -0.81 3.13 2.18
N GLU A 112 -1.40 2.45 1.22
CA GLU A 112 -2.79 2.00 1.28
C GLU A 112 -2.90 0.74 2.15
N VAL A 113 -3.85 0.75 3.06
CA VAL A 113 -4.21 -0.38 3.92
C VAL A 113 -5.66 -0.74 3.65
N PHE A 114 -5.86 -1.80 2.93
CA PHE A 114 -7.19 -2.20 2.48
C PHE A 114 -7.84 -3.22 3.40
N ARG A 115 -9.16 -3.21 3.46
CA ARG A 115 -9.91 -4.37 3.93
C ARG A 115 -9.60 -5.57 3.04
N THR A 116 -9.15 -6.65 3.63
CA THR A 116 -8.78 -7.88 2.91
C THR A 116 -9.91 -8.38 2.01
N LYS A 117 -11.16 -8.29 2.51
CA LYS A 117 -12.35 -8.66 1.74
C LYS A 117 -12.57 -7.82 0.48
N VAL A 118 -12.13 -6.55 0.47
CA VAL A 118 -12.20 -5.70 -0.71
C VAL A 118 -11.14 -6.11 -1.71
N LEU A 119 -9.85 -6.22 -1.31
CA LEU A 119 -8.79 -6.67 -2.22
C LEU A 119 -9.07 -8.03 -2.86
N LYS A 120 -9.70 -8.96 -2.14
CA LYS A 120 -10.11 -10.27 -2.70
C LYS A 120 -11.07 -10.15 -3.89
N GLN A 121 -11.83 -9.05 -4.01
CA GLN A 121 -12.74 -8.79 -5.13
C GLN A 121 -12.04 -8.13 -6.33
N TYR A 122 -10.84 -7.56 -6.11
CA TYR A 122 -10.09 -6.80 -7.11
C TYR A 122 -8.66 -7.35 -7.26
N PRO A 123 -8.48 -8.60 -7.78
CA PRO A 123 -7.15 -9.14 -7.99
C PRO A 123 -6.42 -8.33 -9.08
N PHE A 124 -5.11 -8.25 -8.95
CA PHE A 124 -4.25 -7.74 -10.02
C PHE A 124 -4.37 -8.63 -11.25
N PRO A 125 -4.46 -8.04 -12.46
CA PRO A 125 -4.48 -8.81 -13.69
C PRO A 125 -3.17 -9.59 -13.85
N ASP A 126 -3.27 -10.77 -14.46
CA ASP A 126 -2.15 -11.65 -14.73
C ASP A 126 -2.08 -11.93 -16.23
N TYR A 127 -1.14 -11.28 -16.91
CA TYR A 127 -0.90 -11.47 -18.33
C TYR A 127 0.35 -12.32 -18.55
N PRO A 128 0.32 -13.34 -19.45
CA PRO A 128 1.48 -14.15 -19.75
C PRO A 128 2.67 -13.30 -20.22
N GLY A 129 3.85 -13.52 -19.63
CA GLY A 129 5.07 -12.80 -19.97
C GLY A 129 5.23 -11.43 -19.30
N GLU A 130 4.17 -10.84 -18.76
CA GLU A 130 4.23 -9.55 -18.05
C GLU A 130 4.67 -9.76 -16.60
N LYS A 131 5.73 -9.06 -16.19
CA LYS A 131 6.25 -9.11 -14.82
C LYS A 131 6.03 -7.83 -14.01
N PHE A 132 5.50 -6.80 -14.64
CA PHE A 132 5.22 -5.53 -14.01
C PHE A 132 3.76 -5.13 -14.18
N CYS A 133 3.09 -4.87 -13.06
CA CYS A 133 1.77 -4.26 -13.02
C CYS A 133 1.78 -3.24 -11.90
N THR A 134 1.49 -1.98 -12.23
CA THR A 134 1.40 -0.92 -11.22
C THR A 134 0.18 -1.11 -10.32
N GLU A 135 0.32 -0.82 -9.04
CA GLU A 135 -0.77 -0.88 -8.06
C GLU A 135 -1.94 0.03 -8.44
N ALA A 136 -1.67 1.12 -9.15
CA ALA A 136 -2.69 2.06 -9.62
C ALA A 136 -3.82 1.38 -10.42
N VAL A 137 -3.53 0.32 -11.18
CA VAL A 137 -4.53 -0.44 -11.95
C VAL A 137 -5.65 -0.97 -11.05
N VAL A 138 -5.30 -1.54 -9.91
CA VAL A 138 -6.26 -2.08 -8.95
C VAL A 138 -6.84 -0.99 -8.07
N TYR A 139 -6.02 -0.08 -7.57
CA TYR A 139 -6.46 0.96 -6.63
C TYR A 139 -7.44 1.95 -7.27
N PHE A 140 -7.25 2.29 -8.55
CA PHE A 140 -8.21 3.12 -9.27
C PHE A 140 -9.52 2.39 -9.56
N LYS A 141 -9.46 1.09 -9.85
CA LYS A 141 -10.67 0.29 -10.00
C LYS A 141 -11.47 0.18 -8.68
N ILE A 142 -10.80 0.01 -7.55
CA ILE A 142 -11.42 0.08 -6.22
C ILE A 142 -12.07 1.46 -6.00
N SER A 143 -11.44 2.52 -6.49
CA SER A 143 -11.91 3.90 -6.35
C SER A 143 -13.22 4.21 -7.08
N GLU A 144 -13.67 3.35 -7.99
CA GLU A 144 -14.97 3.49 -8.66
C GLU A 144 -16.15 3.20 -7.69
N THR A 145 -15.88 2.40 -6.65
CA THR A 145 -16.92 1.95 -5.70
C THR A 145 -16.66 2.45 -4.29
N TYR A 146 -15.40 2.55 -3.90
CA TYR A 146 -14.97 2.78 -2.53
C TYR A 146 -14.14 4.04 -2.39
N ARG A 147 -14.18 4.61 -1.19
CA ARG A 147 -13.25 5.65 -0.73
C ARG A 147 -12.27 5.08 0.30
N LEU A 148 -11.20 5.82 0.56
CA LEU A 148 -10.26 5.59 1.65
C LEU A 148 -10.35 6.76 2.64
N ARG A 149 -10.14 6.52 3.92
CA ARG A 149 -9.81 7.56 4.87
C ARG A 149 -8.31 7.80 4.80
N HIS A 150 -7.92 8.89 4.16
CA HIS A 150 -6.55 9.36 4.17
C HIS A 150 -6.29 10.09 5.49
N PHE A 151 -5.18 9.75 6.14
CA PHE A 151 -4.68 10.46 7.31
C PHE A 151 -3.19 10.80 7.10
N PHE A 152 -2.66 11.79 7.83
CA PHE A 152 -1.35 12.33 7.50
C PHE A 152 -0.33 12.19 8.65
N LYS A 153 -0.43 11.09 9.39
CA LYS A 153 0.60 10.63 10.32
C LYS A 153 1.55 9.69 9.59
N PRO A 154 2.88 9.79 9.81
CA PRO A 154 3.85 8.89 9.21
C PRO A 154 3.56 7.44 9.59
N ILE A 155 3.50 6.55 8.59
CA ILE A 155 3.36 5.11 8.84
C ILE A 155 4.37 4.27 8.06
N TYR A 156 4.99 4.85 7.03
CA TYR A 156 5.80 4.09 6.09
C TYR A 156 7.01 4.91 5.65
N PHE A 157 8.18 4.30 5.65
CA PHE A 157 9.42 4.91 5.19
C PHE A 157 9.98 4.16 3.99
N ALA A 158 10.30 4.89 2.93
CA ALA A 158 10.79 4.36 1.67
C ALA A 158 11.84 5.28 1.05
N GLU A 159 12.76 4.70 0.29
CA GLU A 159 13.67 5.47 -0.56
C GLU A 159 13.64 5.00 -2.02
N TYR A 160 13.63 5.99 -2.92
CA TYR A 160 13.73 5.70 -4.34
C TYR A 160 15.18 5.44 -4.73
N ARG A 161 15.47 4.20 -5.05
CA ARG A 161 16.79 3.80 -5.53
C ARG A 161 16.95 4.12 -7.01
N PRO A 162 18.14 4.57 -7.47
CA PRO A 162 18.39 4.84 -8.88
C PRO A 162 18.20 3.63 -9.80
N ASP A 163 18.40 2.42 -9.26
CA ASP A 163 18.26 1.12 -9.91
C ASP A 163 16.90 0.44 -9.67
N GLY A 164 15.96 1.14 -9.00
CA GLY A 164 14.64 0.60 -8.67
C GLY A 164 13.68 0.53 -9.85
N LEU A 165 12.63 -0.27 -9.73
CA LEU A 165 11.58 -0.43 -10.75
C LEU A 165 10.93 0.89 -11.17
N THR A 166 10.76 1.83 -10.24
CA THR A 166 10.22 3.16 -10.51
C THR A 166 11.12 3.99 -11.43
N ALA A 167 12.44 3.83 -11.33
CA ALA A 167 13.40 4.53 -12.19
C ALA A 167 13.33 4.02 -13.63
N SER A 168 13.17 2.71 -13.83
CA SER A 168 13.05 2.08 -15.16
C SER A 168 11.75 2.47 -15.87
N VAL A 169 10.62 2.57 -15.16
CA VAL A 169 9.33 3.01 -15.73
C VAL A 169 9.38 4.47 -16.20
N ARG A 170 10.04 5.34 -15.45
CA ARG A 170 10.22 6.75 -15.86
C ARG A 170 11.06 6.91 -17.13
N SER A 171 11.95 5.99 -17.45
CA SER A 171 12.73 6.01 -18.70
C SER A 171 11.90 5.63 -19.93
N ILE A 172 10.93 4.75 -19.77
CA ILE A 172 10.04 4.29 -20.86
C ILE A 172 9.06 5.40 -21.29
N HIS A 173 8.60 6.25 -20.37
CA HIS A 173 7.68 7.35 -20.68
C HIS A 173 8.35 8.63 -21.22
N ARG A 174 9.68 8.63 -21.42
CA ARG A 174 10.43 9.75 -22.00
C ARG A 174 10.84 9.53 -23.45
N GLN A 175 10.50 8.40 -24.05
CA GLN A 175 10.61 8.10 -25.47
C GLN A 175 9.26 8.24 -26.15
#